data_ad5f7be95ce3d40f592bbad25d000b37
#
_entry.id   ad5f7be95ce3d40f592bbad25d000b37
#
_cell.length_a   1.000
_cell.length_b   1.000
_cell.length_c   1.000
_cell.angle_alpha   90.00
_cell.angle_beta   90.00
_cell.angle_gamma   90.00
#
_symmetry.space_group_name_H-M   'P 1'
#
loop_
_entity.id
_entity.type
_entity.pdbx_description
1 polymer ?
#
loop_
_entity_poly.entity_id
_entity_poly.type
_entity_poly.pdbx_seq_one_letter_code
_entity_poly.pdbx_strand_id
1 'polypeptide(L)'
;MDVEKEMHDMEENFSDMKPTFAIYGDVGVGKTTFTSYAPNSLLIDAEGGRASIAKTPNSPKILEPENLSDLGEIYLWLKANQDKFDSVIIDTLSEVEKWAVEESIQKAVKKDPTKDKDLATRSDYKKGGTKVGRVARMFRNLDMYTFFLLHERSDKDDSTGAVKLGPKVMPSVMSDLNGFTDIIFYIEVDDSGNRKIRTSPNRKIRAKHRIGELPNVIDLGTEFKDFRIDTVLEMINNS
;
A
#
# COMPACT_ATOMS: atom_id res chain seq x y z
N MET A 1 4.45 -10.63 -29.28
CA MET A 1 4.28 -9.20 -28.99
C MET A 1 4.40 -8.44 -30.30
N ASP A 2 3.37 -7.77 -30.70
CA ASP A 2 3.37 -6.88 -31.86
C ASP A 2 3.74 -5.48 -31.37
N VAL A 3 5.00 -5.11 -31.57
CA VAL A 3 5.58 -3.89 -30.98
C VAL A 3 4.87 -2.62 -31.48
N GLU A 4 4.37 -2.60 -32.73
CA GLU A 4 3.66 -1.44 -33.29
C GLU A 4 2.27 -1.25 -32.66
N LYS A 5 1.59 -2.34 -32.26
CA LYS A 5 0.30 -2.29 -31.56
C LYS A 5 0.41 -1.93 -30.09
N GLU A 6 1.59 -2.05 -29.50
CA GLU A 6 1.82 -1.79 -28.08
C GLU A 6 2.52 -0.42 -27.83
N MET A 7 2.79 0.33 -28.90
CA MET A 7 3.22 1.72 -28.76
C MET A 7 2.00 2.60 -28.47
N HIS A 8 2.05 3.30 -27.36
CA HIS A 8 1.01 4.24 -26.94
C HIS A 8 1.57 5.66 -26.93
N ASP A 9 0.77 6.64 -27.32
CA ASP A 9 1.11 8.03 -27.16
C ASP A 9 0.96 8.44 -25.69
N MET A 10 2.00 9.03 -25.09
CA MET A 10 2.00 9.38 -23.66
C MET A 10 0.91 10.42 -23.31
N GLU A 11 0.58 11.31 -24.22
CA GLU A 11 -0.44 12.35 -23.98
C GLU A 11 -1.87 11.77 -23.96
N GLU A 12 -2.16 10.74 -24.75
CA GLU A 12 -3.48 10.10 -24.81
C GLU A 12 -3.75 9.17 -23.62
N ASN A 13 -2.71 8.63 -22.97
CA ASN A 13 -2.86 7.62 -21.92
C ASN A 13 -2.75 8.16 -20.50
N PHE A 14 -2.36 9.41 -20.31
CA PHE A 14 -2.11 9.93 -18.95
C PHE A 14 -3.41 10.12 -18.15
N SER A 15 -4.51 10.51 -18.80
CA SER A 15 -5.83 10.67 -18.19
C SER A 15 -6.46 9.35 -17.74
N ASP A 16 -6.07 8.22 -18.35
CA ASP A 16 -6.62 6.91 -18.05
C ASP A 16 -5.75 6.10 -17.07
N MET A 17 -4.59 6.65 -16.68
CA MET A 17 -3.70 5.97 -15.72
C MET A 17 -4.36 5.86 -14.36
N LYS A 18 -4.36 4.63 -13.83
CA LYS A 18 -4.78 4.33 -12.45
C LYS A 18 -3.53 4.17 -11.57
N PRO A 19 -3.10 5.24 -10.88
CA PRO A 19 -1.85 5.22 -10.12
C PRO A 19 -1.86 4.23 -8.96
N THR A 20 -0.65 3.79 -8.63
CA THR A 20 -0.38 2.92 -7.48
C THR A 20 0.13 3.74 -6.31
N PHE A 21 -0.53 3.58 -5.18
CA PHE A 21 -0.23 4.29 -3.92
C PHE A 21 0.39 3.37 -2.88
N ALA A 22 1.35 3.89 -2.15
CA ALA A 22 1.77 3.36 -0.85
C ALA A 22 1.45 4.41 0.21
N ILE A 23 0.59 4.07 1.19
CA ILE A 23 0.10 5.01 2.19
C ILE A 23 0.49 4.48 3.57
N TYR A 24 1.26 5.26 4.32
CA TYR A 24 1.71 4.85 5.64
C TYR A 24 1.49 5.92 6.70
N GLY A 25 1.50 5.52 7.94
CA GLY A 25 1.34 6.36 9.12
C GLY A 25 1.09 5.49 10.35
N ASP A 26 1.01 6.12 11.50
CA ASP A 26 0.79 5.43 12.77
C ASP A 26 -0.55 4.70 12.81
N VAL A 27 -0.72 3.85 13.82
CA VAL A 27 -1.99 3.15 14.07
C VAL A 27 -3.07 4.18 14.44
N GLY A 28 -4.26 4.02 13.86
CA GLY A 28 -5.40 4.88 14.19
C GLY A 28 -5.46 6.23 13.48
N VAL A 29 -4.47 6.61 12.65
CA VAL A 29 -4.51 7.88 11.90
C VAL A 29 -5.60 7.93 10.81
N GLY A 30 -6.24 6.78 10.52
CA GLY A 30 -7.37 6.71 9.59
C GLY A 30 -7.00 6.26 8.16
N LYS A 31 -5.91 5.52 7.95
CA LYS A 31 -5.51 5.01 6.61
C LYS A 31 -6.64 4.30 5.89
N THR A 32 -7.27 3.31 6.55
CA THR A 32 -8.39 2.53 6.02
C THR A 32 -9.59 3.43 5.72
N THR A 33 -9.95 4.33 6.65
CA THR A 33 -11.05 5.30 6.45
C THR A 33 -10.79 6.20 5.24
N PHE A 34 -9.57 6.73 5.12
CA PHE A 34 -9.17 7.58 3.99
C PHE A 34 -9.36 6.88 2.65
N THR A 35 -8.85 5.66 2.53
CA THR A 35 -8.91 4.89 1.28
C THR A 35 -10.26 4.23 1.02
N SER A 36 -11.14 4.12 2.03
CA SER A 36 -12.50 3.56 1.82
C SER A 36 -13.37 4.40 0.87
N TYR A 37 -12.99 5.64 0.62
CA TYR A 37 -13.63 6.51 -0.38
C TYR A 37 -13.07 6.34 -1.80
N ALA A 38 -12.19 5.39 -2.04
CA ALA A 38 -11.72 5.10 -3.39
C ALA A 38 -12.87 4.59 -4.27
N PRO A 39 -12.89 4.95 -5.58
CA PRO A 39 -13.98 4.58 -6.47
C PRO A 39 -14.19 3.07 -6.52
N ASN A 40 -15.43 2.61 -6.37
CA ASN A 40 -15.87 1.21 -6.52
C ASN A 40 -14.81 0.20 -6.01
N SER A 41 -14.46 0.29 -4.73
CA SER A 41 -13.28 -0.36 -4.18
C SER A 41 -13.54 -1.75 -3.60
N LEU A 42 -12.54 -2.63 -3.72
CA LEU A 42 -12.39 -3.86 -2.97
C LEU A 42 -11.31 -3.69 -1.90
N LEU A 43 -11.67 -3.86 -0.64
CA LEU A 43 -10.73 -3.93 0.47
C LEU A 43 -10.33 -5.38 0.74
N ILE A 44 -9.05 -5.65 0.69
CA ILE A 44 -8.42 -6.89 1.13
C ILE A 44 -7.89 -6.63 2.54
N ASP A 45 -8.69 -7.02 3.53
CA ASP A 45 -8.41 -6.79 4.95
C ASP A 45 -7.56 -7.94 5.51
N ALA A 46 -6.25 -7.77 5.48
CA ALA A 46 -5.29 -8.73 6.03
C ALA A 46 -5.06 -8.57 7.54
N GLU A 47 -5.52 -7.47 8.13
CA GLU A 47 -5.26 -7.12 9.53
C GLU A 47 -6.49 -7.28 10.45
N GLY A 48 -7.70 -7.36 9.88
CA GLY A 48 -8.95 -7.41 10.64
C GLY A 48 -9.46 -6.03 11.08
N GLY A 49 -9.06 -4.96 10.35
CA GLY A 49 -9.36 -3.56 10.70
C GLY A 49 -10.72 -3.03 10.24
N ARG A 50 -11.57 -3.86 9.61
CA ARG A 50 -12.83 -3.46 8.96
C ARG A 50 -13.82 -2.67 9.83
N ALA A 51 -13.75 -2.82 11.15
CA ALA A 51 -14.65 -2.09 12.05
C ALA A 51 -14.52 -0.56 11.92
N SER A 52 -13.36 -0.07 11.47
CA SER A 52 -13.08 1.35 11.28
C SER A 52 -13.89 1.99 10.16
N ILE A 53 -14.34 1.19 9.18
CA ILE A 53 -15.07 1.67 8.00
C ILE A 53 -16.56 1.29 7.97
N ALA A 54 -17.05 0.58 8.98
CA ALA A 54 -18.44 0.11 9.05
C ALA A 54 -19.48 1.24 8.97
N LYS A 55 -19.07 2.48 9.17
CA LYS A 55 -19.94 3.67 9.15
C LYS A 55 -19.61 4.65 8.01
N THR A 56 -18.70 4.31 7.10
CA THR A 56 -18.40 5.19 5.96
C THR A 56 -19.49 5.05 4.87
N PRO A 57 -19.92 6.15 4.24
CA PRO A 57 -20.98 6.10 3.21
C PRO A 57 -20.63 5.24 1.99
N ASN A 58 -19.37 5.17 1.64
CA ASN A 58 -18.85 4.37 0.51
C ASN A 58 -18.10 3.14 1.02
N SER A 59 -18.78 2.29 1.80
CA SER A 59 -18.14 1.06 2.29
C SER A 59 -17.65 0.20 1.12
N PRO A 60 -16.36 -0.10 1.04
CA PRO A 60 -15.82 -1.03 0.06
C PRO A 60 -16.44 -2.41 0.23
N LYS A 61 -16.41 -3.24 -0.82
CA LYS A 61 -16.55 -4.68 -0.63
C LYS A 61 -15.31 -5.21 0.06
N ILE A 62 -15.47 -6.19 0.97
CA ILE A 62 -14.39 -6.65 1.84
C ILE A 62 -14.14 -8.14 1.60
N LEU A 63 -12.87 -8.50 1.48
CA LEU A 63 -12.38 -9.87 1.58
C LEU A 63 -11.35 -9.96 2.70
N GLU A 64 -11.39 -11.06 3.46
CA GLU A 64 -10.51 -11.32 4.60
C GLU A 64 -9.67 -12.56 4.33
N PRO A 65 -8.54 -12.45 3.59
CA PRO A 65 -7.63 -13.56 3.40
C PRO A 65 -6.88 -13.88 4.69
N GLU A 66 -6.54 -15.14 4.89
CA GLU A 66 -5.77 -15.60 6.06
C GLU A 66 -4.28 -15.83 5.76
N ASN A 67 -3.92 -15.88 4.48
CA ASN A 67 -2.57 -16.23 4.05
C ASN A 67 -2.27 -15.78 2.61
N LEU A 68 -1.02 -16.01 2.16
CA LEU A 68 -0.59 -15.66 0.80
C LEU A 68 -1.30 -16.44 -0.32
N SER A 69 -1.78 -17.66 -0.05
CA SER A 69 -2.49 -18.44 -1.07
C SER A 69 -3.83 -17.81 -1.40
N ASP A 70 -4.58 -17.42 -0.36
CA ASP A 70 -5.86 -16.73 -0.50
C ASP A 70 -5.70 -15.41 -1.27
N LEU A 71 -4.64 -14.66 -0.93
CA LEU A 71 -4.32 -13.42 -1.62
C LEU A 71 -3.98 -13.67 -3.11
N GLY A 72 -3.33 -14.78 -3.41
CA GLY A 72 -3.08 -15.23 -4.78
C GLY A 72 -4.37 -15.58 -5.55
N GLU A 73 -5.34 -16.22 -4.90
CA GLU A 73 -6.64 -16.53 -5.48
C GLU A 73 -7.46 -15.26 -5.75
N ILE A 74 -7.46 -14.32 -4.81
CA ILE A 74 -8.10 -13.00 -4.97
C ILE A 74 -7.49 -12.28 -6.17
N TYR A 75 -6.17 -12.26 -6.30
CA TYR A 75 -5.50 -11.65 -7.46
C TYR A 75 -5.93 -12.27 -8.78
N LEU A 76 -5.95 -13.61 -8.86
CA LEU A 76 -6.35 -14.32 -10.09
C LEU A 76 -7.80 -14.01 -10.45
N TRP A 77 -8.66 -13.93 -9.45
CA TRP A 77 -10.06 -13.57 -9.66
C TRP A 77 -10.19 -12.12 -10.15
N LEU A 78 -9.51 -11.15 -9.51
CA LEU A 78 -9.51 -9.75 -9.94
C LEU A 78 -8.98 -9.60 -11.36
N LYS A 79 -7.89 -10.30 -11.70
CA LYS A 79 -7.31 -10.27 -13.04
C LYS A 79 -8.28 -10.74 -14.14
N ALA A 80 -9.17 -11.67 -13.80
CA ALA A 80 -10.20 -12.17 -14.70
C ALA A 80 -11.47 -11.31 -14.71
N ASN A 81 -11.62 -10.37 -13.78
CA ASN A 81 -12.82 -9.56 -13.54
C ASN A 81 -12.47 -8.08 -13.28
N GLN A 82 -11.57 -7.50 -14.06
CA GLN A 82 -11.10 -6.13 -13.84
C GLN A 82 -12.19 -5.06 -14.03
N ASP A 83 -13.25 -5.38 -14.76
CA ASP A 83 -14.43 -4.53 -14.96
C ASP A 83 -15.33 -4.38 -13.72
N LYS A 84 -15.10 -5.17 -12.68
CA LYS A 84 -15.96 -5.18 -11.48
C LYS A 84 -15.57 -4.17 -10.42
N PHE A 85 -14.33 -3.71 -10.42
CA PHE A 85 -13.80 -2.76 -9.46
C PHE A 85 -12.88 -1.76 -10.14
N ASP A 86 -12.94 -0.50 -9.67
CA ASP A 86 -12.03 0.55 -10.09
C ASP A 86 -10.80 0.66 -9.18
N SER A 87 -10.90 0.11 -7.97
CA SER A 87 -9.87 0.23 -6.93
C SER A 87 -9.69 -1.06 -6.15
N VAL A 88 -8.44 -1.36 -5.76
CA VAL A 88 -8.09 -2.40 -4.80
C VAL A 88 -7.23 -1.81 -3.67
N ILE A 89 -7.59 -2.14 -2.43
CA ILE A 89 -6.92 -1.69 -1.21
C ILE A 89 -6.39 -2.92 -0.48
N ILE A 90 -5.11 -2.97 -0.17
CA ILE A 90 -4.49 -4.02 0.66
C ILE A 90 -4.15 -3.43 2.02
N ASP A 91 -4.85 -3.86 3.05
CA ASP A 91 -4.76 -3.37 4.41
C ASP A 91 -4.39 -4.50 5.41
N THR A 92 -3.13 -4.67 5.76
CA THR A 92 -1.95 -3.92 5.38
C THR A 92 -0.92 -4.79 4.66
N LEU A 93 -0.12 -4.18 3.79
CA LEU A 93 1.01 -4.88 3.17
C LEU A 93 2.06 -5.30 4.23
N SER A 94 2.10 -4.61 5.37
CA SER A 94 2.95 -4.98 6.52
C SER A 94 2.53 -6.33 7.12
N GLU A 95 1.23 -6.67 7.12
CA GLU A 95 0.74 -7.98 7.56
C GLU A 95 1.03 -9.08 6.53
N VAL A 96 0.81 -8.77 5.25
CA VAL A 96 1.19 -9.67 4.14
C VAL A 96 2.68 -10.03 4.19
N GLU A 97 3.54 -9.11 4.65
CA GLU A 97 4.98 -9.38 4.83
C GLU A 97 5.22 -10.42 5.92
N LYS A 98 4.50 -10.39 7.04
CA LYS A 98 4.60 -11.41 8.11
C LYS A 98 4.20 -12.78 7.56
N TRP A 99 3.07 -12.90 6.86
CA TRP A 99 2.65 -14.16 6.24
C TRP A 99 3.70 -14.73 5.28
N ALA A 100 4.36 -13.85 4.52
CA ALA A 100 5.41 -14.26 3.59
C ALA A 100 6.66 -14.82 4.29
N VAL A 101 7.02 -14.26 5.44
CA VAL A 101 8.12 -14.75 6.29
C VAL A 101 7.72 -16.09 6.93
N GLU A 102 6.54 -16.19 7.53
CA GLU A 102 6.01 -17.41 8.14
C GLU A 102 5.95 -18.56 7.14
N GLU A 103 5.41 -18.34 5.96
CA GLU A 103 5.39 -19.35 4.89
C GLU A 103 6.83 -19.78 4.50
N SER A 104 7.78 -18.86 4.55
CA SER A 104 9.19 -19.17 4.27
C SER A 104 9.83 -20.03 5.34
N ILE A 105 9.50 -19.78 6.62
CA ILE A 105 9.90 -20.61 7.77
C ILE A 105 9.29 -22.01 7.65
N GLN A 106 7.97 -22.09 7.42
CA GLN A 106 7.27 -23.39 7.26
C GLN A 106 7.87 -24.25 6.15
N LYS A 107 8.18 -23.64 4.99
CA LYS A 107 8.85 -24.33 3.87
C LYS A 107 10.27 -24.78 4.23
N ALA A 108 10.98 -24.03 5.07
CA ALA A 108 12.31 -24.40 5.51
C ALA A 108 12.27 -25.55 6.54
N VAL A 109 11.34 -25.52 7.51
CA VAL A 109 11.11 -26.59 8.48
C VAL A 109 10.68 -27.91 7.81
N LYS A 110 9.82 -27.83 6.77
CA LYS A 110 9.45 -29.03 5.97
C LYS A 110 10.66 -29.70 5.29
N LYS A 111 11.69 -28.92 4.95
CA LYS A 111 12.93 -29.44 4.33
C LYS A 111 13.95 -29.92 5.36
N ASP A 112 13.99 -29.27 6.50
CA ASP A 112 14.89 -29.56 7.63
C ASP A 112 14.09 -29.49 8.94
N PRO A 113 13.58 -30.63 9.44
CA PRO A 113 12.81 -30.69 10.67
C PRO A 113 13.60 -30.31 11.94
N THR A 114 14.91 -30.18 11.86
CA THR A 114 15.74 -29.73 12.99
C THR A 114 15.75 -28.22 13.15
N LYS A 115 15.25 -27.48 12.14
CA LYS A 115 15.13 -26.03 12.18
C LYS A 115 14.07 -25.60 13.20
N ASP A 116 14.42 -24.62 14.02
CA ASP A 116 13.45 -23.98 14.92
C ASP A 116 12.36 -23.26 14.11
N LYS A 117 11.11 -23.68 14.35
CA LYS A 117 9.92 -23.13 13.69
C LYS A 117 9.56 -21.71 14.14
N ASP A 118 10.02 -21.31 15.32
CA ASP A 118 9.69 -20.03 15.95
C ASP A 118 10.79 -18.96 15.68
N LEU A 119 11.90 -19.37 15.03
CA LEU A 119 13.04 -18.50 14.74
C LEU A 119 13.22 -18.24 13.25
N ALA A 120 12.90 -17.02 12.81
CA ALA A 120 13.17 -16.57 11.45
C ALA A 120 14.65 -16.31 11.22
N THR A 121 15.21 -16.87 10.15
CA THR A 121 16.59 -16.61 9.72
C THR A 121 16.63 -15.47 8.68
N ARG A 122 17.84 -14.92 8.44
CA ARG A 122 18.06 -13.94 7.35
C ARG A 122 17.56 -14.47 5.98
N SER A 123 17.69 -15.77 5.74
CA SER A 123 17.20 -16.41 4.51
C SER A 123 15.67 -16.35 4.39
N ASP A 124 14.95 -16.55 5.51
CA ASP A 124 13.48 -16.52 5.52
C ASP A 124 12.97 -15.10 5.26
N TYR A 125 13.56 -14.10 5.89
CA TYR A 125 13.28 -12.68 5.59
C TYR A 125 13.55 -12.34 4.13
N LYS A 126 14.69 -12.75 3.56
CA LYS A 126 15.00 -12.50 2.15
C LYS A 126 13.96 -13.12 1.21
N LYS A 127 13.57 -14.38 1.48
CA LYS A 127 12.54 -15.08 0.69
C LYS A 127 11.16 -14.41 0.87
N GLY A 128 10.80 -14.04 2.08
CA GLY A 128 9.57 -13.31 2.40
C GLY A 128 9.50 -12.00 1.62
N GLY A 129 10.53 -11.16 1.72
CA GLY A 129 10.58 -9.89 0.99
C GLY A 129 10.46 -10.04 -0.52
N THR A 130 11.11 -11.06 -1.11
CA THR A 130 10.96 -11.34 -2.54
C THR A 130 9.53 -11.70 -2.92
N LYS A 131 8.81 -12.45 -2.06
CA LYS A 131 7.40 -12.79 -2.29
C LYS A 131 6.50 -11.56 -2.23
N VAL A 132 6.67 -10.73 -1.19
CA VAL A 132 5.89 -9.49 -1.02
C VAL A 132 6.10 -8.55 -2.19
N GLY A 133 7.35 -8.32 -2.61
CA GLY A 133 7.64 -7.49 -3.77
C GLY A 133 6.99 -8.03 -5.06
N ARG A 134 6.90 -9.37 -5.21
CA ARG A 134 6.18 -10.00 -6.33
C ARG A 134 4.68 -9.76 -6.23
N VAL A 135 4.08 -9.99 -5.07
CA VAL A 135 2.64 -9.75 -4.81
C VAL A 135 2.29 -8.29 -5.11
N ALA A 136 3.06 -7.35 -4.58
CA ALA A 136 2.81 -5.94 -4.81
C ALA A 136 2.86 -5.57 -6.31
N ARG A 137 3.84 -6.11 -7.08
CA ARG A 137 3.88 -5.91 -8.54
C ARG A 137 2.70 -6.56 -9.27
N MET A 138 2.21 -7.71 -8.80
CA MET A 138 1.04 -8.36 -9.39
C MET A 138 -0.19 -7.47 -9.28
N PHE A 139 -0.48 -6.93 -8.10
CA PHE A 139 -1.62 -6.04 -7.89
C PHE A 139 -1.45 -4.69 -8.62
N ARG A 140 -0.26 -4.10 -8.59
CA ARG A 140 0.06 -2.89 -9.35
C ARG A 140 -0.22 -3.03 -10.85
N ASN A 141 -0.10 -4.23 -11.42
CA ASN A 141 -0.31 -4.48 -12.85
C ASN A 141 -1.78 -4.74 -13.22
N LEU A 142 -2.71 -4.67 -12.26
CA LEU A 142 -4.14 -4.63 -12.56
C LEU A 142 -4.51 -3.25 -13.11
N ASP A 143 -5.49 -3.18 -13.99
CA ASP A 143 -6.06 -1.91 -14.45
C ASP A 143 -7.02 -1.32 -13.40
N MET A 144 -6.45 -0.96 -12.23
CA MET A 144 -7.17 -0.46 -11.07
C MET A 144 -6.29 0.52 -10.29
N TYR A 145 -6.90 1.50 -9.63
CA TYR A 145 -6.20 2.21 -8.55
C TYR A 145 -5.77 1.19 -7.48
N THR A 146 -4.50 1.13 -7.19
CA THR A 146 -3.97 0.18 -6.20
C THR A 146 -3.43 0.91 -4.99
N PHE A 147 -3.95 0.57 -3.80
CA PHE A 147 -3.55 1.18 -2.54
C PHE A 147 -2.92 0.13 -1.63
N PHE A 148 -1.63 0.30 -1.32
CA PHE A 148 -0.93 -0.45 -0.30
C PHE A 148 -0.91 0.35 0.98
N LEU A 149 -1.64 -0.10 2.00
CA LEU A 149 -1.58 0.51 3.34
C LEU A 149 -0.46 -0.15 4.16
N LEU A 150 0.26 0.66 4.92
CA LEU A 150 1.42 0.21 5.68
C LEU A 150 1.42 0.88 7.06
N HIS A 151 1.96 0.19 8.05
CA HIS A 151 2.30 0.81 9.32
C HIS A 151 3.51 1.72 9.16
N GLU A 152 3.68 2.60 10.13
CA GLU A 152 4.86 3.42 10.29
C GLU A 152 5.98 2.66 10.98
N ARG A 153 7.22 2.96 10.61
CA ARG A 153 8.43 2.61 11.32
C ARG A 153 9.32 3.83 11.49
N SER A 154 9.85 3.96 12.70
CA SER A 154 10.87 4.96 13.02
C SER A 154 12.26 4.30 12.94
N ASP A 155 13.12 4.82 12.08
CA ASP A 155 14.52 4.43 11.98
C ASP A 155 15.39 5.55 12.54
N LYS A 156 16.22 5.26 13.54
CA LYS A 156 17.19 6.20 14.11
C LYS A 156 18.54 6.01 13.44
N ASP A 157 19.12 7.08 12.95
CA ASP A 157 20.49 7.10 12.46
C ASP A 157 21.42 7.19 13.68
N ASP A 158 22.19 6.14 13.94
CA ASP A 158 23.05 6.04 15.12
C ASP A 158 24.21 7.07 15.09
N SER A 159 24.60 7.56 13.91
CA SER A 159 25.69 8.52 13.74
C SER A 159 25.26 9.97 13.99
N THR A 160 24.03 10.31 13.62
CA THR A 160 23.50 11.68 13.69
C THR A 160 22.41 11.86 14.74
N GLY A 161 21.86 10.77 15.27
CA GLY A 161 20.69 10.77 16.13
C GLY A 161 19.37 11.15 15.40
N ALA A 162 19.44 11.38 14.09
CA ALA A 162 18.28 11.77 13.31
C ALA A 162 17.26 10.62 13.20
N VAL A 163 15.99 10.92 13.40
CA VAL A 163 14.89 9.97 13.25
C VAL A 163 14.28 10.14 11.86
N LYS A 164 14.14 9.02 11.13
CA LYS A 164 13.41 8.94 9.86
C LYS A 164 12.18 8.06 10.03
N LEU A 165 11.03 8.58 9.60
CA LEU A 165 9.78 7.85 9.50
C LEU A 165 9.62 7.27 8.09
N GLY A 166 9.20 6.04 8.02
CA GLY A 166 8.96 5.35 6.75
C GLY A 166 8.01 4.16 6.91
N PRO A 167 7.61 3.54 5.81
CA PRO A 167 6.78 2.33 5.85
C PRO A 167 7.47 1.18 6.60
N LYS A 168 6.69 0.49 7.44
CA LYS A 168 7.14 -0.68 8.19
C LYS A 168 7.13 -1.92 7.31
N VAL A 169 8.13 -2.04 6.50
CA VAL A 169 8.42 -3.21 5.65
C VAL A 169 9.93 -3.42 5.56
N MET A 170 10.33 -4.59 5.09
CA MET A 170 11.74 -4.89 4.85
C MET A 170 12.37 -3.93 3.84
N PRO A 171 13.68 -3.62 3.96
CA PRO A 171 14.36 -2.72 3.04
C PRO A 171 14.23 -3.10 1.56
N SER A 172 14.20 -4.41 1.24
CA SER A 172 14.00 -4.91 -0.11
C SER A 172 12.61 -4.57 -0.65
N VAL A 173 11.56 -4.75 0.17
CA VAL A 173 10.18 -4.39 -0.18
C VAL A 173 10.04 -2.88 -0.35
N MET A 174 10.67 -2.10 0.56
CA MET A 174 10.69 -0.64 0.43
C MET A 174 11.38 -0.17 -0.86
N SER A 175 12.49 -0.82 -1.24
CA SER A 175 13.16 -0.55 -2.52
C SER A 175 12.25 -0.82 -3.71
N ASP A 176 11.53 -1.94 -3.67
CA ASP A 176 10.56 -2.30 -4.68
C ASP A 176 9.42 -1.28 -4.77
N LEU A 177 8.81 -0.91 -3.63
CA LEU A 177 7.75 0.11 -3.58
C LEU A 177 8.24 1.46 -4.13
N ASN A 178 9.43 1.92 -3.74
CA ASN A 178 10.03 3.13 -4.30
C ASN A 178 10.21 3.07 -5.82
N GLY A 179 10.47 1.88 -6.36
CA GLY A 179 10.68 1.66 -7.79
C GLY A 179 9.40 1.78 -8.60
N PHE A 180 8.32 1.15 -8.15
CA PHE A 180 7.13 0.96 -8.98
C PHE A 180 5.84 1.66 -8.49
N THR A 181 5.75 2.15 -7.24
CA THR A 181 4.61 2.99 -6.87
C THR A 181 4.76 4.39 -7.46
N ASP A 182 3.67 4.99 -7.85
CA ASP A 182 3.65 6.34 -8.38
C ASP A 182 3.66 7.36 -7.27
N ILE A 183 2.98 7.04 -6.17
CA ILE A 183 2.74 7.93 -5.06
C ILE A 183 3.03 7.22 -3.74
N ILE A 184 3.77 7.89 -2.84
CA ILE A 184 3.98 7.48 -1.46
C ILE A 184 3.54 8.61 -0.56
N PHE A 185 2.49 8.38 0.23
CA PHE A 185 1.95 9.33 1.19
C PHE A 185 2.27 8.94 2.62
N TYR A 186 2.54 9.96 3.43
CA TYR A 186 2.57 9.84 4.87
C TYR A 186 1.37 10.57 5.46
N ILE A 187 0.60 9.85 6.29
CA ILE A 187 -0.54 10.41 7.01
C ILE A 187 -0.14 10.67 8.46
N GLU A 188 -0.36 11.89 8.91
CA GLU A 188 -0.17 12.28 10.31
C GLU A 188 -1.42 12.99 10.86
N VAL A 189 -1.54 12.97 12.18
CA VAL A 189 -2.53 13.75 12.92
C VAL A 189 -1.75 14.71 13.81
N ASP A 190 -2.05 16.01 13.72
CA ASP A 190 -1.41 17.00 14.57
C ASP A 190 -2.07 17.10 15.96
N ASP A 191 -1.49 17.87 16.86
CA ASP A 191 -1.96 18.04 18.24
C ASP A 191 -3.39 18.62 18.34
N SER A 192 -3.88 19.24 17.27
CA SER A 192 -5.24 19.76 17.15
C SER A 192 -6.23 18.75 16.57
N GLY A 193 -5.75 17.55 16.19
CA GLY A 193 -6.54 16.49 15.58
C GLY A 193 -6.72 16.66 14.06
N ASN A 194 -6.04 17.63 13.42
CA ASN A 194 -6.08 17.75 11.96
C ASN A 194 -5.29 16.64 11.30
N ARG A 195 -5.89 16.03 10.30
CA ARG A 195 -5.25 15.00 9.46
C ARG A 195 -4.57 15.66 8.28
N LYS A 196 -3.30 15.33 8.11
CA LYS A 196 -2.46 15.86 7.05
C LYS A 196 -1.84 14.74 6.25
N ILE A 197 -1.76 14.94 4.94
CA ILE A 197 -1.03 14.06 4.04
C ILE A 197 0.22 14.79 3.57
N ARG A 198 1.38 14.19 3.80
CA ARG A 198 2.63 14.65 3.18
C ARG A 198 2.83 13.90 1.88
N THR A 199 2.93 14.66 0.82
CA THR A 199 3.10 14.20 -0.55
C THR A 199 4.56 14.26 -0.99
N SER A 200 5.35 15.15 -0.37
CA SER A 200 6.76 15.37 -0.69
C SER A 200 7.67 14.99 0.46
N PRO A 201 8.88 14.47 0.17
CA PRO A 201 9.84 14.05 1.18
C PRO A 201 10.42 15.25 1.95
N ASN A 202 10.80 14.99 3.19
CA ASN A 202 11.64 15.89 3.96
C ASN A 202 12.75 15.11 4.70
N ARG A 203 13.50 15.76 5.59
CA ARG A 203 14.60 15.11 6.33
C ARG A 203 14.13 13.93 7.21
N LYS A 204 12.88 13.95 7.65
CA LYS A 204 12.31 12.96 8.58
C LYS A 204 11.35 11.99 7.92
N ILE A 205 10.70 12.36 6.81
CA ILE A 205 9.56 11.65 6.24
C ILE A 205 9.87 11.24 4.81
N ARG A 206 9.58 9.98 4.49
CA ARG A 206 9.63 9.46 3.13
C ARG A 206 8.27 9.70 2.47
N ALA A 207 8.26 10.47 1.40
CA ALA A 207 7.09 10.67 0.56
C ALA A 207 7.54 10.83 -0.89
N LYS A 208 6.64 10.66 -1.82
CA LYS A 208 6.93 10.79 -3.26
C LYS A 208 5.63 10.94 -4.03
N HIS A 209 5.63 11.77 -5.05
CA HIS A 209 4.63 11.70 -6.14
C HIS A 209 5.32 11.88 -7.49
N ARG A 210 4.82 11.19 -8.50
CA ARG A 210 5.30 11.26 -9.90
C ARG A 210 4.24 11.77 -10.85
N ILE A 211 3.00 11.90 -10.38
CA ILE A 211 1.81 12.19 -11.17
C ILE A 211 1.11 13.38 -10.53
N GLY A 212 0.72 14.33 -11.35
CA GLY A 212 -0.03 15.51 -10.93
C GLY A 212 0.80 16.54 -10.16
N GLU A 213 0.23 17.71 -9.99
CA GLU A 213 0.78 18.79 -9.18
C GLU A 213 0.10 18.78 -7.80
N LEU A 214 0.69 18.10 -6.83
CA LEU A 214 0.19 18.06 -5.47
C LEU A 214 0.95 19.04 -4.56
N PRO A 215 0.27 19.76 -3.65
CA PRO A 215 0.93 20.55 -2.64
C PRO A 215 1.76 19.63 -1.73
N ASN A 216 2.88 20.11 -1.18
CA ASN A 216 3.77 19.33 -0.30
C ASN A 216 3.06 18.73 0.91
N VAL A 217 1.98 19.37 1.36
CA VAL A 217 1.10 18.92 2.44
C VAL A 217 -0.33 19.25 2.05
N ILE A 218 -1.20 18.26 2.16
CA ILE A 218 -2.66 18.42 2.02
C ILE A 218 -3.25 18.37 3.43
N ASP A 219 -3.91 19.42 3.85
CA ASP A 219 -4.65 19.48 5.12
C ASP A 219 -6.11 19.11 4.82
N LEU A 220 -6.59 18.02 5.43
CA LEU A 220 -7.94 17.50 5.24
C LEU A 220 -8.83 17.72 6.49
N GLY A 221 -8.36 18.55 7.44
CA GLY A 221 -9.13 18.94 8.61
C GLY A 221 -9.27 17.86 9.68
N THR A 222 -10.21 18.08 10.61
CA THR A 222 -10.44 17.21 11.77
C THR A 222 -11.52 16.15 11.53
N GLU A 223 -12.45 16.42 10.64
CA GLU A 223 -13.61 15.57 10.40
C GLU A 223 -13.28 14.40 9.46
N PHE A 224 -13.61 13.18 9.87
CA PHE A 224 -13.39 12.00 9.01
C PHE A 224 -14.13 12.06 7.67
N LYS A 225 -15.26 12.78 7.59
CA LYS A 225 -16.01 12.96 6.34
C LYS A 225 -15.26 13.73 5.27
N ASP A 226 -14.31 14.59 5.67
CA ASP A 226 -13.49 15.41 4.78
C ASP A 226 -12.15 14.74 4.46
N PHE A 227 -11.80 13.68 5.20
CA PHE A 227 -10.59 12.91 5.03
C PHE A 227 -10.79 11.77 4.02
N ARG A 228 -10.70 12.12 2.72
CA ARG A 228 -11.14 11.27 1.61
C ARG A 228 -10.09 11.20 0.50
N ILE A 229 -9.81 9.98 0.01
CA ILE A 229 -8.87 9.77 -1.09
C ILE A 229 -9.42 10.28 -2.44
N ASP A 230 -10.73 10.23 -2.67
CA ASP A 230 -11.34 10.71 -3.90
C ASP A 230 -11.08 12.21 -4.12
N THR A 231 -11.06 13.03 -3.06
CA THR A 231 -10.64 14.44 -3.16
C THR A 231 -9.20 14.58 -3.67
N VAL A 232 -8.30 13.69 -3.26
CA VAL A 232 -6.90 13.71 -3.73
C VAL A 232 -6.80 13.19 -5.17
N LEU A 233 -7.61 12.19 -5.53
CA LEU A 233 -7.68 11.71 -6.92
C LEU A 233 -8.19 12.80 -7.86
N GLU A 234 -9.17 13.59 -7.44
CA GLU A 234 -9.64 14.76 -8.20
C GLU A 234 -8.53 15.80 -8.41
N MET A 235 -7.71 16.06 -7.39
CA MET A 235 -6.55 16.96 -7.52
C MET A 235 -5.54 16.44 -8.55
N ILE A 236 -5.29 15.14 -8.55
CA ILE A 236 -4.36 14.49 -9.50
C ILE A 236 -4.91 14.55 -10.93
N ASN A 237 -6.20 14.26 -11.13
CA ASN A 237 -6.81 14.21 -12.45
C ASN A 237 -7.01 15.60 -13.07
N ASN A 238 -7.05 16.66 -12.26
CA ASN A 238 -7.23 18.04 -12.70
C ASN A 238 -5.90 18.81 -12.88
N SER A 239 -4.78 18.18 -12.64
CA SER A 239 -3.43 18.76 -12.75
C SER A 239 -2.76 18.35 -14.05
#